data_f0255263f16a61fb736f6ea3466157b0
#
_entry.id   f0255263f16a61fb736f6ea3466157b0
#
_cell.length_a   1.000
_cell.length_b   1.000
_cell.length_c   1.000
_cell.angle_alpha   90.00
_cell.angle_beta   90.00
_cell.angle_gamma   90.00
#
_symmetry.space_group_name_H-M   'P 1'
#
loop_
_entity.id
_entity.type
_entity.pdbx_description
1 polymer ?
#
loop_
_entity_poly.entity_id
_entity_poly.type
_entity_poly.pdbx_seq_one_letter_code
_entity_poly.pdbx_strand_id
1 'polypeptide(L)'
;DNNLRQLLENETKIHLAEIRFLYQKLDRQLGLNGARVPITFGFDTDRLGAYTPGFGQDEEEFHFSLLFIGYCVTKPLSKDDRMDLYKHEYAHYMQYNMDIPDKYNWQPGIHGSAWKYCCSLIGAAPTPYYKAGEGLIKHDYDKVLKKKITDKSIPTVSYTHLTLPTNRE
;
A
#
# COMPACT_ATOMS: atom_id res chain seq x y z
N ASP A 1 -4.66 19.47 -16.51
CA ASP A 1 -3.67 20.44 -16.06
C ASP A 1 -2.29 19.80 -15.92
N ASN A 2 -1.32 20.32 -16.67
CA ASN A 2 0.04 19.80 -16.67
C ASN A 2 0.73 19.93 -15.30
N ASN A 3 0.45 21.00 -14.57
CA ASN A 3 1.05 21.22 -13.25
C ASN A 3 0.56 20.19 -12.23
N LEU A 4 -0.73 19.89 -12.26
CA LEU A 4 -1.30 18.87 -11.38
C LEU A 4 -0.75 17.48 -11.72
N ARG A 5 -0.68 17.17 -13.01
CA ARG A 5 -0.12 15.90 -13.46
C ARG A 5 1.32 15.73 -13.00
N GLN A 6 2.14 16.77 -13.17
CA GLN A 6 3.55 16.75 -12.75
C GLN A 6 3.68 16.55 -11.25
N LEU A 7 2.85 17.22 -10.48
CA LEU A 7 2.82 17.07 -9.03
C LEU A 7 2.50 15.64 -8.61
N LEU A 8 1.49 15.04 -9.23
CA LEU A 8 1.08 13.66 -8.94
C LEU A 8 2.15 12.65 -9.36
N GLU A 9 2.81 12.87 -10.49
CA GLU A 9 3.90 12.02 -10.93
C GLU A 9 5.07 12.06 -9.94
N ASN A 10 5.42 13.26 -9.46
CA ASN A 10 6.49 13.43 -8.48
C ASN A 10 6.14 12.74 -7.17
N GLU A 11 4.92 12.94 -6.66
CA GLU A 11 4.45 12.27 -5.46
C GLU A 11 4.50 10.76 -5.59
N THR A 12 4.02 10.25 -6.71
CA THR A 12 4.01 8.81 -6.97
C THR A 12 5.42 8.23 -6.97
N LYS A 13 6.38 8.91 -7.59
CA LYS A 13 7.78 8.47 -7.62
C LYS A 13 8.38 8.41 -6.24
N ILE A 14 8.10 9.42 -5.40
CA ILE A 14 8.60 9.47 -4.03
C ILE A 14 8.06 8.29 -3.22
N HIS A 15 6.76 8.05 -3.27
CA HIS A 15 6.15 6.96 -2.52
C HIS A 15 6.56 5.59 -3.06
N LEU A 16 6.68 5.44 -4.36
CA LEU A 16 7.16 4.21 -4.95
C LEU A 16 8.57 3.88 -4.46
N ALA A 17 9.47 4.87 -4.44
CA ALA A 17 10.82 4.69 -3.93
C ALA A 17 10.82 4.29 -2.46
N GLU A 18 9.96 4.92 -1.66
CA GLU A 18 9.80 4.64 -0.24
C GLU A 18 9.35 3.20 -0.01
N ILE A 19 8.35 2.74 -0.76
CA ILE A 19 7.83 1.38 -0.65
C ILE A 19 8.88 0.36 -1.11
N ARG A 20 9.53 0.60 -2.25
CA ARG A 20 10.55 -0.30 -2.79
C ARG A 20 11.72 -0.45 -1.81
N PHE A 21 12.16 0.63 -1.23
CA PHE A 21 13.25 0.61 -0.25
C PHE A 21 12.88 -0.24 0.97
N LEU A 22 11.68 -0.04 1.51
CA LEU A 22 11.19 -0.82 2.63
C LEU A 22 11.06 -2.30 2.28
N TYR A 23 10.45 -2.61 1.14
CA TYR A 23 10.20 -4.00 0.74
C TYR A 23 11.50 -4.73 0.41
N GLN A 24 12.48 -4.05 -0.18
CA GLN A 24 13.81 -4.64 -0.39
C GLN A 24 14.47 -5.00 0.94
N LYS A 25 14.34 -4.16 1.93
CA LYS A 25 14.86 -4.42 3.27
C LYS A 25 14.19 -5.64 3.90
N LEU A 26 12.87 -5.71 3.83
CA LEU A 26 12.10 -6.84 4.35
C LEU A 26 12.43 -8.15 3.59
N ASP A 27 12.56 -8.06 2.28
CA ASP A 27 12.95 -9.20 1.45
C ASP A 27 14.28 -9.78 1.89
N ARG A 28 15.27 -8.92 2.15
CA ARG A 28 16.58 -9.39 2.62
C ARG A 28 16.50 -10.07 3.97
N GLN A 29 15.64 -9.59 4.85
CA GLN A 29 15.46 -10.18 6.18
C GLN A 29 14.78 -11.54 6.12
N LEU A 30 13.87 -11.72 5.17
CA LEU A 30 12.97 -12.88 5.13
C LEU A 30 13.27 -13.84 3.97
N GLY A 31 14.13 -13.46 3.04
CA GLY A 31 14.40 -14.28 1.86
C GLY A 31 13.23 -14.27 0.88
N LEU A 32 12.53 -13.16 0.74
CA LEU A 32 11.36 -13.02 -0.11
C LEU A 32 11.63 -12.05 -1.27
N ASN A 33 10.62 -11.86 -2.12
CA ASN A 33 10.70 -11.04 -3.33
C ASN A 33 9.53 -10.06 -3.46
N GLY A 34 9.04 -9.53 -2.34
CA GLY A 34 7.91 -8.59 -2.33
C GLY A 34 8.18 -7.29 -3.08
N ALA A 35 9.44 -6.85 -3.11
CA ALA A 35 9.81 -5.63 -3.84
C ALA A 35 9.66 -5.74 -5.36
N ARG A 36 9.51 -6.96 -5.89
CA ARG A 36 9.30 -7.19 -7.33
C ARG A 36 7.82 -7.19 -7.72
N VAL A 37 6.94 -7.27 -6.74
CA VAL A 37 5.49 -7.25 -6.98
C VAL A 37 5.11 -5.88 -7.55
N PRO A 38 4.34 -5.82 -8.64
CA PRO A 38 3.89 -4.55 -9.19
C PRO A 38 3.15 -3.71 -8.16
N ILE A 39 3.36 -2.41 -8.23
CA ILE A 39 2.71 -1.44 -7.34
C ILE A 39 1.88 -0.50 -8.19
N THR A 40 0.62 -0.35 -7.83
CA THR A 40 -0.29 0.60 -8.46
C THR A 40 -0.75 1.64 -7.45
N PHE A 41 -1.11 2.81 -7.95
CA PHE A 41 -1.66 3.88 -7.13
C PHE A 41 -2.97 4.36 -7.73
N GLY A 42 -3.88 4.76 -6.87
CA GLY A 42 -5.15 5.31 -7.28
C GLY A 42 -5.62 6.38 -6.31
N PHE A 43 -6.85 6.82 -6.48
CA PHE A 43 -7.48 7.81 -5.61
C PHE A 43 -8.68 7.19 -4.89
N ASP A 44 -8.45 6.05 -4.27
CA ASP A 44 -9.49 5.34 -3.52
C ASP A 44 -9.89 6.14 -2.30
N THR A 45 -11.19 6.23 -2.07
CA THR A 45 -11.74 6.91 -0.89
C THR A 45 -12.18 5.94 0.18
N ASP A 46 -12.28 4.65 -0.15
CA ASP A 46 -12.82 3.61 0.72
C ASP A 46 -11.77 2.67 1.29
N ARG A 47 -10.52 2.77 0.82
CA ARG A 47 -9.41 1.95 1.31
C ARG A 47 -8.10 2.71 1.20
N LEU A 48 -7.17 2.41 2.10
CA LEU A 48 -5.84 3.02 2.08
C LEU A 48 -4.89 2.24 1.20
N GLY A 49 -5.00 0.94 1.19
CA GLY A 49 -4.18 0.06 0.39
C GLY A 49 -4.77 -1.33 0.30
N ALA A 50 -4.14 -2.18 -0.50
CA ALA A 50 -4.53 -3.57 -0.68
C ALA A 50 -3.35 -4.39 -1.22
N TYR A 51 -3.37 -5.67 -0.93
CA TYR A 51 -2.54 -6.66 -1.59
C TYR A 51 -3.45 -7.65 -2.30
N THR A 52 -3.19 -7.89 -3.57
CA THR A 52 -3.90 -8.89 -4.38
C THR A 52 -2.96 -10.04 -4.67
N PRO A 53 -3.26 -11.27 -4.20
CA PRO A 53 -2.45 -12.43 -4.54
C PRO A 53 -2.64 -12.81 -6.01
N GLY A 54 -1.59 -13.38 -6.60
CA GLY A 54 -1.59 -13.76 -8.00
C GLY A 54 -2.16 -15.15 -8.23
N PHE A 55 -3.48 -15.31 -8.16
CA PHE A 55 -4.16 -16.56 -8.42
C PHE A 55 -5.08 -16.46 -9.64
N GLY A 56 -5.13 -17.54 -10.41
CA GLY A 56 -6.01 -17.58 -11.55
C GLY A 56 -5.70 -16.51 -12.57
N GLN A 57 -6.67 -15.63 -12.82
CA GLN A 57 -6.54 -14.53 -13.77
C GLN A 57 -6.10 -13.23 -13.10
N ASP A 58 -6.04 -13.19 -11.78
CA ASP A 58 -5.62 -12.00 -11.06
C ASP A 58 -4.10 -11.87 -11.11
N GLU A 59 -3.63 -10.67 -11.44
CA GLU A 59 -2.21 -10.35 -11.33
C GLU A 59 -1.89 -9.92 -9.91
N GLU A 60 -0.77 -10.42 -9.40
CA GLU A 60 -0.28 -10.03 -8.09
C GLU A 60 0.07 -8.54 -8.09
N GLU A 61 -0.43 -7.80 -7.10
CA GLU A 61 -0.09 -6.39 -6.97
C GLU A 61 -0.26 -5.87 -5.55
N PHE A 62 0.48 -4.81 -5.25
CA PHE A 62 0.19 -3.91 -4.14
C PHE A 62 -0.47 -2.66 -4.69
N HIS A 63 -1.50 -2.19 -4.02
CA HIS A 63 -2.19 -0.97 -4.40
C HIS A 63 -2.28 -0.02 -3.22
N PHE A 64 -2.06 1.28 -3.46
CA PHE A 64 -2.15 2.30 -2.42
C PHE A 64 -2.90 3.52 -2.92
N SER A 65 -3.65 4.14 -2.02
CA SER A 65 -4.39 5.36 -2.34
C SER A 65 -3.52 6.60 -2.08
N LEU A 66 -3.24 7.36 -3.12
CA LEU A 66 -2.49 8.61 -3.02
C LEU A 66 -3.20 9.64 -2.14
N LEU A 67 -4.50 9.53 -1.98
CA LEU A 67 -5.26 10.46 -1.12
C LEU A 67 -4.80 10.38 0.33
N PHE A 68 -4.37 9.21 0.78
CA PHE A 68 -3.97 8.99 2.16
C PHE A 68 -2.46 9.04 2.36
N ILE A 69 -1.69 8.60 1.37
CA ILE A 69 -0.24 8.55 1.53
C ILE A 69 0.49 9.78 1.01
N GLY A 70 -0.08 10.51 0.09
CA GLY A 70 0.59 11.65 -0.54
C GLY A 70 -0.34 12.80 -0.85
N TYR A 71 -1.13 12.70 -1.88
CA TYR A 71 -2.02 13.78 -2.31
C TYR A 71 -3.30 13.77 -1.49
N CYS A 72 -3.26 14.40 -0.35
CA CYS A 72 -4.39 14.52 0.55
C CYS A 72 -4.88 15.96 0.61
N VAL A 73 -6.19 16.14 0.74
CA VAL A 73 -6.82 17.46 0.72
C VAL A 73 -6.44 18.27 1.96
N THR A 74 -6.33 17.62 3.11
CA THR A 74 -6.08 18.32 4.37
C THR A 74 -4.93 17.74 5.19
N LYS A 75 -4.89 16.42 5.40
CA LYS A 75 -3.89 15.83 6.29
C LYS A 75 -3.45 14.45 5.82
N PRO A 76 -2.31 14.36 5.14
CA PRO A 76 -1.76 13.06 4.76
C PRO A 76 -1.27 12.28 5.98
N LEU A 77 -1.09 10.98 5.81
CA LEU A 77 -0.46 10.14 6.82
C LEU A 77 0.99 10.60 7.04
N SER A 78 1.44 10.51 8.29
CA SER A 78 2.85 10.72 8.62
C SER A 78 3.71 9.63 7.99
N LYS A 79 5.03 9.84 7.98
CA LYS A 79 5.94 8.83 7.46
C LYS A 79 5.82 7.51 8.23
N ASP A 80 5.75 7.57 9.56
CA ASP A 80 5.62 6.35 10.38
C ASP A 80 4.34 5.62 10.07
N ASP A 81 3.24 6.34 9.91
CA ASP A 81 1.95 5.75 9.57
C ASP A 81 1.96 5.15 8.16
N ARG A 82 2.63 5.80 7.20
CA ARG A 82 2.79 5.24 5.86
C ARG A 82 3.60 3.95 5.90
N MET A 83 4.70 3.93 6.66
CA MET A 83 5.53 2.72 6.79
C MET A 83 4.72 1.57 7.37
N ASP A 84 3.90 1.84 8.38
CA ASP A 84 3.06 0.81 8.97
C ASP A 84 2.00 0.31 7.98
N LEU A 85 1.40 1.20 7.19
CA LEU A 85 0.48 0.82 6.13
C LEU A 85 1.15 -0.10 5.09
N TYR A 86 2.36 0.26 4.65
CA TYR A 86 3.10 -0.56 3.68
C TYR A 86 3.42 -1.94 4.24
N LYS A 87 3.79 -2.00 5.52
CA LYS A 87 4.04 -3.28 6.21
C LYS A 87 2.77 -4.11 6.38
N HIS A 88 1.63 -3.46 6.61
CA HIS A 88 0.33 -4.12 6.69
C HIS A 88 0.06 -4.92 5.41
N GLU A 89 0.25 -4.31 4.26
CA GLU A 89 0.05 -4.98 2.98
C GLU A 89 1.13 -6.02 2.70
N TYR A 90 2.38 -5.73 3.06
CA TYR A 90 3.47 -6.71 2.95
C TYR A 90 3.20 -7.96 3.80
N ALA A 91 2.59 -7.81 4.96
CA ALA A 91 2.21 -8.96 5.79
C ALA A 91 1.20 -9.87 5.10
N HIS A 92 0.27 -9.32 4.33
CA HIS A 92 -0.61 -10.11 3.47
C HIS A 92 0.17 -10.87 2.39
N TYR A 93 1.14 -10.20 1.77
CA TYR A 93 2.05 -10.84 0.82
C TYR A 93 2.79 -12.01 1.47
N MET A 94 3.28 -11.83 2.69
CA MET A 94 4.00 -12.87 3.44
C MET A 94 3.14 -14.12 3.65
N GLN A 95 1.85 -13.95 3.97
CA GLN A 95 0.96 -15.09 4.17
C GLN A 95 0.93 -16.03 2.96
N TYR A 96 1.05 -15.48 1.75
CA TYR A 96 0.96 -16.26 0.52
C TYR A 96 2.32 -16.76 0.03
N ASN A 97 3.42 -16.28 0.60
CA ASN A 97 4.75 -16.50 0.03
C ASN A 97 5.78 -17.07 1.00
N MET A 98 5.39 -17.40 2.22
CA MET A 98 6.30 -18.02 3.18
C MET A 98 5.58 -19.06 4.03
N ASP A 99 6.35 -19.90 4.68
CA ASP A 99 5.81 -20.92 5.58
C ASP A 99 5.30 -20.28 6.86
N ILE A 100 4.06 -20.59 7.19
CA ILE A 100 3.42 -20.14 8.41
C ILE A 100 3.28 -21.34 9.34
N PRO A 101 3.70 -21.26 10.63
CA PRO A 101 3.51 -22.39 11.54
C PRO A 101 2.05 -22.82 11.65
N ASP A 102 1.82 -24.14 11.70
CA ASP A 102 0.49 -24.73 11.64
C ASP A 102 -0.43 -24.29 12.78
N LYS A 103 0.14 -23.83 13.88
CA LYS A 103 -0.65 -23.34 15.03
C LYS A 103 -1.42 -22.05 14.72
N TYR A 104 -1.06 -21.34 13.65
CA TYR A 104 -1.74 -20.13 13.25
C TYR A 104 -2.81 -20.41 12.22
N ASN A 105 -3.96 -19.75 12.38
CA ASN A 105 -5.09 -19.94 11.50
C ASN A 105 -4.89 -19.11 10.21
N TRP A 106 -4.61 -19.82 9.11
CA TRP A 106 -4.41 -19.20 7.81
C TRP A 106 -5.73 -19.15 7.05
N GLN A 107 -6.21 -17.94 6.77
CA GLN A 107 -7.42 -17.73 5.97
C GLN A 107 -7.17 -16.57 5.00
N PRO A 108 -7.48 -16.74 3.71
CA PRO A 108 -7.26 -15.69 2.73
C PRO A 108 -8.18 -14.50 2.99
N GLY A 109 -7.66 -13.30 2.76
CA GLY A 109 -8.44 -12.08 2.80
C GLY A 109 -8.82 -11.57 4.17
N ILE A 110 -8.36 -12.18 5.26
CA ILE A 110 -8.69 -11.72 6.61
C ILE A 110 -7.43 -11.43 7.43
N HIS A 111 -7.63 -10.71 8.52
CA HIS A 111 -6.57 -10.33 9.45
C HIS A 111 -6.53 -11.30 10.64
N GLY A 112 -6.39 -12.58 10.34
CA GLY A 112 -6.36 -13.65 11.34
C GLY A 112 -5.00 -13.81 12.00
N SER A 113 -4.85 -14.90 12.78
CA SER A 113 -3.62 -15.15 13.53
C SER A 113 -2.40 -15.35 12.64
N ALA A 114 -2.55 -15.94 11.46
CA ALA A 114 -1.45 -16.09 10.51
C ALA A 114 -0.95 -14.72 10.02
N TRP A 115 -1.86 -13.82 9.67
CA TRP A 115 -1.49 -12.45 9.28
C TRP A 115 -0.82 -11.72 10.44
N LYS A 116 -1.36 -11.84 11.66
CA LYS A 116 -0.77 -11.21 12.86
C LYS A 116 0.62 -11.75 13.15
N TYR A 117 0.84 -13.03 12.92
CA TYR A 117 2.18 -13.61 13.00
C TYR A 117 3.14 -12.93 12.02
N CYS A 118 2.71 -12.74 10.77
CA CYS A 118 3.51 -12.04 9.77
C CYS A 118 3.81 -10.60 10.23
N CYS A 119 2.82 -9.90 10.76
CA CYS A 119 3.03 -8.55 11.32
C CYS A 119 4.10 -8.55 12.41
N SER A 120 4.11 -9.55 13.28
CA SER A 120 5.08 -9.63 14.36
C SER A 120 6.52 -9.77 13.87
N LEU A 121 6.72 -10.41 12.72
CA LEU A 121 8.05 -10.60 12.14
C LEU A 121 8.66 -9.33 11.57
N ILE A 122 7.83 -8.37 11.19
CA ILE A 122 8.27 -7.15 10.49
C ILE A 122 7.96 -5.87 11.25
N GLY A 123 7.41 -5.98 12.47
CA GLY A 123 7.10 -4.81 13.28
C GLY A 123 5.91 -4.00 12.76
N ALA A 124 4.94 -4.67 12.13
CA ALA A 124 3.69 -4.04 11.74
C ALA A 124 2.67 -4.12 12.87
N ALA A 125 1.82 -3.12 13.01
CA ALA A 125 0.74 -3.14 13.99
C ALA A 125 -0.26 -4.25 13.62
N PRO A 126 -0.61 -5.15 14.56
CA PRO A 126 -1.48 -6.29 14.26
C PRO A 126 -2.96 -5.90 14.36
N THR A 127 -3.35 -4.81 13.73
CA THR A 127 -4.72 -4.31 13.75
C THR A 127 -5.32 -4.36 12.36
N PRO A 128 -6.55 -4.89 12.21
CA PRO A 128 -7.19 -5.00 10.91
C PRO A 128 -7.56 -3.62 10.32
N TYR A 129 -7.75 -2.63 11.18
CA TYR A 129 -8.08 -1.28 10.76
C TYR A 129 -6.94 -0.34 11.08
N TYR A 130 -6.65 0.52 10.14
CA TYR A 130 -5.61 1.50 10.28
C TYR A 130 -6.17 2.72 11.01
N LYS A 131 -5.91 2.83 12.30
CA LYS A 131 -6.52 3.88 13.15
C LYS A 131 -6.23 5.29 12.65
N ALA A 132 -5.01 5.52 12.19
CA ALA A 132 -4.66 6.83 11.64
C ALA A 132 -5.46 7.16 10.38
N GLY A 133 -5.77 6.14 9.58
CA GLY A 133 -6.58 6.30 8.37
C GLY A 133 -8.08 6.28 8.62
N GLU A 134 -8.51 5.70 9.72
CA GLU A 134 -9.94 5.58 10.04
C GLU A 134 -10.64 6.93 10.09
N GLY A 135 -10.00 7.91 10.72
CA GLY A 135 -10.51 9.28 10.76
C GLY A 135 -10.56 9.94 9.40
N LEU A 136 -9.63 9.59 8.51
CA LEU A 136 -9.58 10.12 7.16
C LEU A 136 -10.71 9.56 6.30
N ILE A 137 -10.99 8.27 6.41
CA ILE A 137 -12.05 7.61 5.64
C ILE A 137 -13.44 8.11 6.06
N LYS A 138 -13.62 8.36 7.36
CA LYS A 138 -14.91 8.81 7.90
C LYS A 138 -15.15 10.31 7.79
N HIS A 139 -14.18 11.06 7.34
CA HIS A 139 -14.29 12.50 7.28
C HIS A 139 -15.00 12.96 6.00
N ASP A 140 -15.42 14.22 5.98
CA ASP A 140 -16.01 14.87 4.82
C ASP A 140 -15.08 14.93 3.59
N TYR A 141 -13.89 14.36 3.70
CA TYR A 141 -13.01 14.10 2.58
C TYR A 141 -13.75 13.46 1.42
N ASP A 142 -14.63 12.52 1.73
CA ASP A 142 -15.39 11.82 0.72
C ASP A 142 -16.14 12.77 -0.20
N LYS A 143 -16.72 13.83 0.34
CA LYS A 143 -17.47 14.79 -0.46
C LYS A 143 -16.57 15.62 -1.35
N VAL A 144 -15.50 16.14 -0.79
CA VAL A 144 -14.57 17.00 -1.52
C VAL A 144 -13.83 16.21 -2.59
N LEU A 145 -13.36 15.00 -2.24
CA LEU A 145 -12.61 14.15 -3.16
C LEU A 145 -13.47 13.57 -4.26
N LYS A 146 -14.67 13.09 -3.92
CA LYS A 146 -15.62 12.61 -4.93
C LYS A 146 -15.95 13.71 -5.93
N LYS A 147 -16.13 14.93 -5.43
CA LYS A 147 -16.38 16.06 -6.32
C LYS A 147 -15.17 16.32 -7.23
N LYS A 148 -13.96 16.36 -6.69
CA LYS A 148 -12.76 16.60 -7.50
C LYS A 148 -12.52 15.51 -8.52
N ILE A 149 -12.74 14.25 -8.14
CA ILE A 149 -12.60 13.12 -9.06
C ILE A 149 -13.67 13.17 -10.14
N THR A 150 -14.91 13.44 -9.75
CA THR A 150 -16.04 13.58 -10.69
C THR A 150 -15.79 14.74 -11.66
N ASP A 151 -15.26 15.84 -11.17
CA ASP A 151 -14.95 17.01 -11.98
C ASP A 151 -13.66 16.81 -12.81
N LYS A 152 -13.04 15.62 -12.71
CA LYS A 152 -11.81 15.28 -13.41
C LYS A 152 -10.65 16.23 -13.13
N SER A 153 -10.70 16.92 -12.00
CA SER A 153 -9.62 17.82 -11.58
C SER A 153 -8.44 17.03 -10.97
N ILE A 154 -8.68 15.78 -10.58
CA ILE A 154 -7.64 14.86 -10.13
C ILE A 154 -7.63 13.66 -11.06
N PRO A 155 -6.60 13.47 -11.88
CA PRO A 155 -6.52 12.33 -12.77
C PRO A 155 -6.24 11.04 -11.99
N THR A 156 -6.77 9.93 -12.49
CA THR A 156 -6.40 8.62 -11.98
C THR A 156 -4.98 8.30 -12.41
N VAL A 157 -4.17 7.82 -11.48
CA VAL A 157 -2.77 7.46 -11.73
C VAL A 157 -2.59 5.99 -11.36
N SER A 158 -2.07 5.22 -12.30
CA SER A 158 -1.76 3.82 -12.07
C SER A 158 -0.36 3.53 -12.60
N TYR A 159 0.50 2.95 -11.76
CA TYR A 159 1.86 2.61 -12.11
C TYR A 159 2.10 1.14 -11.81
N THR A 160 2.39 0.38 -12.86
CA THR A 160 2.76 -1.02 -12.74
C THR A 160 4.18 -1.19 -13.25
N HIS A 161 4.89 -2.16 -12.69
CA HIS A 161 6.24 -2.50 -13.13
C HIS A 161 7.20 -1.32 -13.21
N LEU A 162 6.99 -0.29 -12.40
CA LEU A 162 7.89 0.85 -12.41
C LEU A 162 9.21 0.43 -11.80
N THR A 163 10.23 0.33 -12.64
CA THR A 163 11.58 0.06 -12.19
C THR A 163 12.23 1.35 -11.80
N LEU A 164 12.63 1.44 -10.54
CA LEU A 164 13.51 2.51 -10.13
C LEU A 164 14.91 2.19 -10.61
N PRO A 165 15.59 3.20 -11.09
CA PRO A 165 17.01 3.02 -11.31
C PRO A 165 17.63 2.77 -9.98
N THR A 166 18.06 1.79 -9.67
CA THR A 166 18.60 1.73 -8.44
C THR A 166 19.28 0.75 -8.12
N ASN A 167 19.45 0.70 -7.71
CA ASN A 167 19.87 0.18 -7.09
C ASN A 167 20.14 -1.00 -6.94
N ARG A 168 20.39 -1.47 -7.37
CA ARG A 168 20.55 -2.52 -7.21
C ARG A 168 21.69 -2.97 -7.14
N GLU A 169 22.00 -3.14 -6.74
CA GLU A 169 22.79 -3.71 -6.76
C GLU A 169 22.83 -4.28 -6.22
#